data_cf7a44f59b7373fd1e26228ac2694b16
#
_entry.id   cf7a44f59b7373fd1e26228ac2694b16
#
_cell.length_a   1.000
_cell.length_b   1.000
_cell.length_c   1.000
_cell.angle_alpha   90.00
_cell.angle_beta   90.00
_cell.angle_gamma   90.00
#
_symmetry.space_group_name_H-M   'P 1'
#
loop_
_entity.id
_entity.type
_entity.pdbx_description
1 polymer ?
#
loop_
_entity_poly.entity_id
_entity_poly.type
_entity_poly.pdbx_seq_one_letter_code
_entity_poly.pdbx_strand_id
1 'polypeptide(L)'
;APIVGILCVGAVISFFGIIMMGVMIAADSAKPSLKEGTVLRISLNGSINERAVDNPFADLLNSNVAKTQGLDDILKAIKVAKTNKDISGIYLEGGAMSADYATAQELRRALLDFKQSKKFILAYGDNYEQGAYYVASVADKLLINPSGMIAWHGIASQPIFFTDLLKKVGVKMQVFKVGTYKSAVEPFILTGMSDANREQVSAFVGDIWKNVCNDVAASRKISIDSLNAYADNYTTFAEPQQYV
;
A
#
# COMPACT_ATOMS: atom_id res chain seq x y z
N ALA A 1 -1.39 64.27 3.79
CA ALA A 1 -0.47 63.51 4.66
C ALA A 1 -0.93 62.05 4.98
N PRO A 2 -2.20 61.74 5.35
CA PRO A 2 -2.54 60.33 5.77
C PRO A 2 -2.47 59.30 4.65
N ILE A 3 -2.79 59.65 3.41
CA ILE A 3 -2.78 58.74 2.26
C ILE A 3 -1.35 58.22 1.96
N VAL A 4 -0.36 59.09 2.03
CA VAL A 4 1.04 58.70 1.81
C VAL A 4 1.52 57.75 2.91
N GLY A 5 1.10 57.98 4.15
CA GLY A 5 1.42 57.08 5.27
C GLY A 5 0.85 55.66 5.08
N ILE A 6 -0.41 55.57 4.63
CA ILE A 6 -1.07 54.28 4.37
C ILE A 6 -0.35 53.55 3.21
N LEU A 7 0.02 54.23 2.14
CA LEU A 7 0.77 53.63 1.03
C LEU A 7 2.16 53.14 1.45
N CYS A 8 2.88 53.90 2.28
CA CYS A 8 4.18 53.47 2.83
C CYS A 8 4.06 52.24 3.72
N VAL A 9 3.06 52.19 4.61
CA VAL A 9 2.80 51.01 5.46
C VAL A 9 2.42 49.79 4.61
N GLY A 10 1.56 49.97 3.60
CA GLY A 10 1.19 48.92 2.66
C GLY A 10 2.41 48.37 1.90
N ALA A 11 3.29 49.23 1.41
CA ALA A 11 4.53 48.81 0.73
C ALA A 11 5.48 48.05 1.66
N VAL A 12 5.64 48.48 2.90
CA VAL A 12 6.46 47.78 3.91
C VAL A 12 5.90 46.38 4.22
N ILE A 13 4.59 46.28 4.45
CA ILE A 13 3.94 44.98 4.72
C ILE A 13 4.09 44.04 3.52
N SER A 14 3.90 44.54 2.29
CA SER A 14 4.07 43.75 1.07
C SER A 14 5.51 43.28 0.88
N PHE A 15 6.48 44.12 1.18
CA PHE A 15 7.90 43.82 1.09
C PHE A 15 8.31 42.73 2.10
N PHE A 16 7.86 42.82 3.36
CA PHE A 16 8.05 41.80 4.35
C PHE A 16 7.32 40.48 4.01
N GLY A 17 6.11 40.56 3.44
CA GLY A 17 5.37 39.39 2.95
C GLY A 17 6.12 38.66 1.85
N ILE A 18 6.73 39.37 0.89
CA ILE A 18 7.52 38.76 -0.19
C ILE A 18 8.80 38.10 0.37
N ILE A 19 9.48 38.77 1.32
CA ILE A 19 10.67 38.19 1.97
C ILE A 19 10.30 36.91 2.74
N MET A 20 9.24 36.95 3.55
CA MET A 20 8.77 35.78 4.29
C MET A 20 8.38 34.65 3.36
N MET A 21 7.70 34.90 2.25
CA MET A 21 7.34 33.93 1.24
C MET A 21 8.59 33.35 0.57
N GLY A 22 9.60 34.20 0.26
CA GLY A 22 10.89 33.75 -0.28
C GLY A 22 11.66 32.85 0.70
N VAL A 23 11.65 33.18 1.98
CA VAL A 23 12.28 32.34 3.03
C VAL A 23 11.55 31.02 3.21
N MET A 24 10.21 31.01 3.19
CA MET A 24 9.43 29.78 3.25
C MET A 24 9.70 28.86 2.05
N ILE A 25 9.75 29.41 0.83
CA ILE A 25 10.07 28.64 -0.38
C ILE A 25 11.52 28.11 -0.33
N ALA A 26 12.46 28.91 0.15
CA ALA A 26 13.86 28.48 0.31
C ALA A 26 14.02 27.39 1.38
N ALA A 27 13.27 27.46 2.48
CA ALA A 27 13.26 26.45 3.53
C ALA A 27 12.67 25.11 3.06
N ASP A 28 11.63 25.16 2.24
CA ASP A 28 11.00 23.95 1.65
C ASP A 28 11.91 23.33 0.56
N SER A 29 12.79 24.10 -0.05
CA SER A 29 13.75 23.66 -1.07
C SER A 29 15.06 23.09 -0.50
N ALA A 30 15.30 23.20 0.81
CA ALA A 30 16.49 22.67 1.44
C ALA A 30 16.41 21.13 1.48
N LYS A 31 17.10 20.48 0.54
CA LYS A 31 17.24 19.01 0.58
C LYS A 31 17.86 18.62 1.93
N PRO A 32 17.23 17.71 2.68
CA PRO A 32 17.82 17.25 3.94
C PRO A 32 19.22 16.69 3.67
N SER A 33 20.22 17.19 4.38
CA SER A 33 21.58 16.63 4.30
C SER A 33 21.56 15.25 4.94
N LEU A 34 21.76 14.21 4.15
CA LEU A 34 21.91 12.85 4.65
C LEU A 34 23.26 12.72 5.34
N LYS A 35 23.26 12.09 6.49
CA LYS A 35 24.49 11.73 7.20
C LYS A 35 24.84 10.28 6.88
N GLU A 36 26.13 9.95 6.95
CA GLU A 36 26.58 8.56 6.86
C GLU A 36 25.84 7.69 7.91
N GLY A 37 25.36 6.52 7.49
CA GLY A 37 24.58 5.62 8.33
C GLY A 37 23.08 5.88 8.35
N THR A 38 22.57 6.80 7.53
CA THR A 38 21.13 7.04 7.40
C THR A 38 20.40 5.76 6.96
N VAL A 39 19.19 5.54 7.49
CA VAL A 39 18.29 4.43 7.11
C VAL A 39 17.02 5.02 6.52
N LEU A 40 16.62 4.54 5.34
CA LEU A 40 15.36 4.91 4.74
C LEU A 40 14.21 4.16 5.44
N ARG A 41 13.29 4.91 6.08
CA ARG A 41 12.07 4.34 6.67
C ARG A 41 10.94 4.35 5.64
N ILE A 42 10.32 3.19 5.43
CA ILE A 42 9.12 3.03 4.61
C ILE A 42 8.02 2.46 5.51
N SER A 43 6.90 3.17 5.61
CA SER A 43 5.75 2.69 6.38
C SER A 43 4.83 1.85 5.51
N LEU A 44 4.59 0.61 5.90
CA LEU A 44 3.60 -0.29 5.30
C LEU A 44 2.28 -0.17 6.08
N ASN A 45 1.83 1.07 6.27
CA ASN A 45 0.60 1.39 7.00
C ASN A 45 -0.19 2.47 6.24
N GLY A 46 -1.52 2.31 6.19
CA GLY A 46 -2.40 3.19 5.43
C GLY A 46 -2.43 2.86 3.93
N SER A 47 -2.97 3.76 3.13
CA SER A 47 -3.18 3.56 1.69
C SER A 47 -1.93 3.89 0.89
N ILE A 48 -1.53 2.97 0.00
CA ILE A 48 -0.50 3.18 -1.01
C ILE A 48 -1.17 3.14 -2.38
N ASN A 49 -1.23 4.28 -3.04
CA ASN A 49 -1.79 4.45 -4.38
C ASN A 49 -0.64 4.65 -5.39
N GLU A 50 -0.91 4.58 -6.70
CA GLU A 50 0.11 4.86 -7.72
C GLU A 50 0.80 6.21 -7.50
N ARG A 51 0.03 7.23 -7.13
CA ARG A 51 0.52 8.59 -6.82
C ARG A 51 -0.07 9.10 -5.53
N ALA A 52 0.71 9.85 -4.79
CA ALA A 52 0.21 10.60 -3.65
C ALA A 52 -0.81 11.64 -4.16
N VAL A 53 -1.93 11.75 -3.48
CA VAL A 53 -2.91 12.81 -3.73
C VAL A 53 -2.77 13.82 -2.60
N ASP A 54 -2.12 14.93 -2.88
CA ASP A 54 -2.09 16.06 -1.97
C ASP A 54 -3.47 16.71 -1.97
N ASN A 55 -4.19 16.58 -0.89
CA ASN A 55 -5.44 17.28 -0.67
C ASN A 55 -5.23 18.35 0.41
N PRO A 56 -4.94 19.61 0.04
CA PRO A 56 -4.67 20.68 1.00
C PRO A 56 -5.84 20.94 1.96
N PHE A 57 -7.06 20.62 1.56
CA PHE A 57 -8.25 20.75 2.41
C PHE A 57 -8.39 19.59 3.40
N ALA A 58 -7.91 18.38 3.08
CA ALA A 58 -7.91 17.26 4.02
C ALA A 58 -6.92 17.51 5.16
N ASP A 59 -5.75 18.09 4.86
CA ASP A 59 -4.77 18.48 5.87
C ASP A 59 -5.31 19.58 6.81
N LEU A 60 -6.18 20.47 6.30
CA LEU A 60 -6.79 21.53 7.09
C LEU A 60 -7.96 21.05 7.95
N LEU A 61 -8.73 20.07 7.48
CA LEU A 61 -9.96 19.60 8.14
C LEU A 61 -9.76 18.37 9.01
N ASN A 62 -8.70 17.60 8.82
CA ASN A 62 -8.52 16.33 9.52
C ASN A 62 -7.04 15.95 9.63
N SER A 63 -6.42 16.39 10.72
CA SER A 63 -5.03 16.04 11.05
C SER A 63 -4.79 14.51 11.28
N ASN A 64 -5.84 13.70 11.28
CA ASN A 64 -5.80 12.25 11.52
C ASN A 64 -6.10 11.39 10.28
N VAL A 65 -6.28 11.97 9.10
CA VAL A 65 -6.38 11.16 7.87
C VAL A 65 -5.00 10.60 7.58
N ALA A 66 -4.87 9.27 7.60
CA ALA A 66 -3.64 8.60 7.21
C ALA A 66 -3.22 9.10 5.83
N LYS A 67 -2.04 9.73 5.77
CA LYS A 67 -1.51 10.30 4.51
C LYS A 67 -1.44 9.18 3.47
N THR A 68 -2.07 9.42 2.32
CA THR A 68 -1.93 8.53 1.17
C THR A 68 -0.49 8.60 0.66
N GLN A 69 0.18 7.47 0.60
CA GLN A 69 1.54 7.37 0.06
C GLN A 69 1.48 7.10 -1.44
N GLY A 70 2.35 7.74 -2.21
CA GLY A 70 2.53 7.45 -3.63
C GLY A 70 3.54 6.32 -3.84
N LEU A 71 3.14 5.29 -4.58
CA LEU A 71 4.04 4.21 -4.98
C LEU A 71 5.25 4.76 -5.75
N ASP A 72 5.01 5.69 -6.68
CA ASP A 72 6.05 6.30 -7.50
C ASP A 72 7.13 7.02 -6.64
N ASP A 73 6.74 7.65 -5.55
CA ASP A 73 7.67 8.32 -4.63
C ASP A 73 8.45 7.31 -3.78
N ILE A 74 7.78 6.25 -3.33
CA ILE A 74 8.45 5.15 -2.60
C ILE A 74 9.49 4.48 -3.51
N LEU A 75 9.13 4.17 -4.76
CA LEU A 75 10.04 3.54 -5.72
C LEU A 75 11.24 4.44 -6.04
N LYS A 76 11.04 5.75 -6.20
CA LYS A 76 12.14 6.73 -6.36
C LYS A 76 13.05 6.75 -5.13
N ALA A 77 12.47 6.76 -3.92
CA ALA A 77 13.24 6.75 -2.68
C ALA A 77 14.09 5.47 -2.54
N ILE A 78 13.54 4.30 -2.85
CA ILE A 78 14.27 3.02 -2.87
C ILE A 78 15.42 3.06 -3.89
N LYS A 79 15.17 3.57 -5.10
CA LYS A 79 16.20 3.71 -6.14
C LYS A 79 17.35 4.63 -5.72
N VAL A 80 17.03 5.77 -5.08
CA VAL A 80 18.05 6.67 -4.52
C VAL A 80 18.80 5.97 -3.39
N ALA A 81 18.10 5.31 -2.48
CA ALA A 81 18.72 4.58 -1.36
C ALA A 81 19.69 3.47 -1.83
N LYS A 82 19.37 2.80 -2.95
CA LYS A 82 20.22 1.77 -3.54
C LYS A 82 21.61 2.28 -3.89
N THR A 83 21.69 3.48 -4.46
CA THR A 83 22.95 4.06 -4.99
C THR A 83 23.65 5.03 -4.06
N ASN A 84 22.92 5.65 -3.13
CA ASN A 84 23.49 6.62 -2.19
C ASN A 84 24.29 5.92 -1.08
N LYS A 85 25.58 6.23 -0.98
CA LYS A 85 26.50 5.63 0.01
C LYS A 85 26.25 6.04 1.47
N ASP A 86 25.57 7.16 1.69
CA ASP A 86 25.23 7.62 3.03
C ASP A 86 24.03 6.84 3.62
N ILE A 87 23.30 6.10 2.78
CA ILE A 87 22.19 5.25 3.21
C ILE A 87 22.68 3.81 3.39
N SER A 88 22.57 3.30 4.61
CA SER A 88 23.04 1.97 5.00
C SER A 88 22.01 0.87 4.79
N GLY A 89 20.72 1.20 4.77
CA GLY A 89 19.67 0.20 4.62
C GLY A 89 18.27 0.79 4.57
N ILE A 90 17.28 -0.11 4.54
CA ILE A 90 15.86 0.22 4.60
C ILE A 90 15.26 -0.37 5.87
N TYR A 91 14.42 0.41 6.54
CA TYR A 91 13.56 -0.03 7.62
C TYR A 91 12.11 -0.02 7.14
N LEU A 92 11.48 -1.20 7.13
CA LEU A 92 10.07 -1.37 6.82
C LEU A 92 9.27 -1.42 8.13
N GLU A 93 8.39 -0.46 8.31
CA GLU A 93 7.47 -0.43 9.44
C GLU A 93 6.18 -1.17 9.06
N GLY A 94 5.97 -2.34 9.64
CA GLY A 94 4.79 -3.18 9.40
C GLY A 94 3.51 -2.58 9.97
N GLY A 95 2.37 -2.92 9.37
CA GLY A 95 1.06 -2.44 9.82
C GLY A 95 -0.09 -2.88 8.91
N ALA A 96 -1.14 -2.09 8.89
CA ALA A 96 -2.33 -2.28 8.07
C ALA A 96 -2.17 -1.57 6.72
N MET A 97 -1.45 -2.17 5.80
CA MET A 97 -1.26 -1.67 4.44
C MET A 97 -2.50 -1.94 3.58
N SER A 98 -3.06 -0.88 3.01
CA SER A 98 -4.09 -0.95 1.98
C SER A 98 -3.49 -0.62 0.61
N ALA A 99 -3.28 -1.64 -0.19
CA ALA A 99 -2.77 -1.54 -1.56
C ALA A 99 -3.33 -2.69 -2.39
N ASP A 100 -3.49 -2.50 -3.70
CA ASP A 100 -3.78 -3.63 -4.57
C ASP A 100 -2.56 -4.56 -4.72
N TYR A 101 -2.81 -5.75 -5.26
CA TYR A 101 -1.76 -6.75 -5.42
C TYR A 101 -0.63 -6.27 -6.35
N ALA A 102 -0.97 -5.56 -7.42
CA ALA A 102 0.03 -5.07 -8.39
C ALA A 102 0.98 -4.04 -7.74
N THR A 103 0.43 -3.11 -6.97
CA THR A 103 1.19 -2.14 -6.17
C THR A 103 2.11 -2.83 -5.15
N ALA A 104 1.58 -3.81 -4.41
CA ALA A 104 2.37 -4.57 -3.44
C ALA A 104 3.50 -5.37 -4.12
N GLN A 105 3.23 -5.97 -5.29
CA GLN A 105 4.21 -6.72 -6.07
C GLN A 105 5.32 -5.82 -6.62
N GLU A 106 4.98 -4.63 -7.12
CA GLU A 106 5.95 -3.67 -7.64
C GLU A 106 6.87 -3.17 -6.52
N LEU A 107 6.30 -2.82 -5.36
CA LEU A 107 7.07 -2.44 -4.18
C LEU A 107 8.02 -3.57 -3.75
N ARG A 108 7.53 -4.81 -3.73
CA ARG A 108 8.33 -5.98 -3.43
C ARG A 108 9.50 -6.16 -4.40
N ARG A 109 9.26 -5.99 -5.72
CA ARG A 109 10.30 -6.07 -6.75
C ARG A 109 11.39 -5.02 -6.55
N ALA A 110 11.00 -3.78 -6.23
CA ALA A 110 11.94 -2.71 -5.95
C ALA A 110 12.82 -3.01 -4.71
N LEU A 111 12.25 -3.62 -3.66
CA LEU A 111 13.00 -4.05 -2.49
C LEU A 111 13.97 -5.20 -2.82
N LEU A 112 13.57 -6.17 -3.64
CA LEU A 112 14.45 -7.24 -4.10
C LEU A 112 15.60 -6.70 -4.97
N ASP A 113 15.33 -5.70 -5.81
CA ASP A 113 16.37 -5.00 -6.56
C ASP A 113 17.31 -4.21 -5.64
N PHE A 114 16.77 -3.57 -4.60
CA PHE A 114 17.58 -2.89 -3.57
C PHE A 114 18.57 -3.85 -2.88
N LYS A 115 18.16 -5.09 -2.58
CA LYS A 115 19.04 -6.11 -1.95
C LYS A 115 20.30 -6.41 -2.75
N GLN A 116 20.30 -6.17 -4.07
CA GLN A 116 21.51 -6.32 -4.89
C GLN A 116 22.62 -5.34 -4.50
N SER A 117 22.29 -4.23 -3.82
CA SER A 117 23.29 -3.30 -3.25
C SER A 117 24.02 -3.84 -2.02
N LYS A 118 23.62 -5.00 -1.49
CA LYS A 118 24.12 -5.64 -0.25
C LYS A 118 23.88 -4.81 1.01
N LYS A 119 22.99 -3.82 0.95
CA LYS A 119 22.51 -3.06 2.10
C LYS A 119 21.37 -3.85 2.75
N PHE A 120 21.20 -3.67 4.07
CA PHE A 120 20.20 -4.43 4.82
C PHE A 120 18.77 -3.91 4.60
N ILE A 121 17.81 -4.83 4.73
CA ILE A 121 16.39 -4.52 4.89
C ILE A 121 15.95 -5.14 6.21
N LEU A 122 15.49 -4.31 7.15
CA LEU A 122 14.93 -4.71 8.42
C LEU A 122 13.43 -4.38 8.41
N ALA A 123 12.59 -5.31 8.82
CA ALA A 123 11.17 -5.08 9.03
C ALA A 123 10.80 -5.29 10.50
N TYR A 124 10.00 -4.39 11.05
CA TYR A 124 9.38 -4.54 12.37
C TYR A 124 7.93 -4.05 12.29
N GLY A 125 7.03 -4.76 12.96
CA GLY A 125 5.63 -4.35 13.13
C GLY A 125 5.06 -4.90 14.42
N ASP A 126 4.10 -4.18 15.00
CA ASP A 126 3.29 -4.73 16.08
C ASP A 126 2.31 -5.78 15.53
N ASN A 127 1.80 -5.55 14.33
CA ASN A 127 0.98 -6.48 13.58
C ASN A 127 1.32 -6.37 12.10
N TYR A 128 1.04 -7.43 11.34
CA TYR A 128 1.13 -7.42 9.88
C TYR A 128 -0.17 -7.91 9.27
N GLU A 129 -0.84 -7.04 8.52
CA GLU A 129 -1.83 -7.47 7.55
C GLU A 129 -1.17 -8.23 6.41
N GLN A 130 -1.90 -9.12 5.73
CA GLN A 130 -1.37 -10.00 4.69
C GLN A 130 -0.56 -9.25 3.62
N GLY A 131 -1.04 -8.09 3.15
CA GLY A 131 -0.34 -7.27 2.16
C GLY A 131 0.98 -6.72 2.69
N ALA A 132 1.00 -6.20 3.93
CA ALA A 132 2.20 -5.71 4.59
C ALA A 132 3.22 -6.83 4.83
N TYR A 133 2.76 -8.02 5.28
CA TYR A 133 3.62 -9.19 5.44
C TYR A 133 4.21 -9.65 4.11
N TYR A 134 3.39 -9.70 3.04
CA TYR A 134 3.86 -10.04 1.69
C TYR A 134 5.03 -9.16 1.25
N VAL A 135 4.91 -7.84 1.42
CA VAL A 135 5.99 -6.90 1.09
C VAL A 135 7.17 -7.06 2.04
N ALA A 136 6.93 -7.09 3.36
CA ALA A 136 7.98 -7.18 4.38
C ALA A 136 8.75 -8.50 4.34
N SER A 137 8.17 -9.58 3.77
CA SER A 137 8.80 -10.90 3.71
C SER A 137 10.11 -10.94 2.92
N VAL A 138 10.45 -9.89 2.14
CA VAL A 138 11.77 -9.75 1.50
C VAL A 138 12.89 -9.34 2.47
N ALA A 139 12.55 -8.83 3.66
CA ALA A 139 13.51 -8.32 4.62
C ALA A 139 14.53 -9.40 5.06
N ASP A 140 15.75 -8.96 5.35
CA ASP A 140 16.79 -9.86 5.89
C ASP A 140 16.44 -10.32 7.30
N LYS A 141 15.83 -9.41 8.09
CA LYS A 141 15.21 -9.70 9.37
C LYS A 141 13.81 -9.12 9.40
N LEU A 142 12.82 -9.98 9.67
CA LEU A 142 11.45 -9.59 9.91
C LEU A 142 11.15 -9.88 11.38
N LEU A 143 10.77 -8.85 12.11
CA LEU A 143 10.48 -8.90 13.53
C LEU A 143 9.03 -8.52 13.77
N ILE A 144 8.43 -9.14 14.76
CA ILE A 144 7.07 -8.82 15.20
C ILE A 144 7.06 -8.66 16.72
N ASN A 145 6.18 -7.80 17.21
CA ASN A 145 5.91 -7.71 18.64
C ASN A 145 5.46 -9.09 19.17
N PRO A 146 5.97 -9.59 20.30
CA PRO A 146 5.56 -10.88 20.85
C PRO A 146 4.04 -11.03 21.11
N SER A 147 3.35 -9.92 21.33
CA SER A 147 1.89 -9.89 21.50
C SER A 147 1.14 -9.55 20.21
N GLY A 148 1.86 -9.43 19.09
CA GLY A 148 1.30 -9.10 17.79
C GLY A 148 0.87 -10.33 17.00
N MET A 149 0.28 -10.08 15.82
CA MET A 149 -0.20 -11.13 14.93
C MET A 149 0.15 -10.84 13.48
N ILE A 150 0.28 -11.90 12.69
CA ILE A 150 0.32 -11.84 11.23
C ILE A 150 -1.03 -12.34 10.72
N ALA A 151 -1.78 -11.50 10.04
CA ALA A 151 -3.01 -11.90 9.37
C ALA A 151 -2.65 -12.61 8.05
N TRP A 152 -2.83 -13.94 8.02
CA TRP A 152 -2.58 -14.76 6.84
C TRP A 152 -3.80 -15.63 6.56
N HIS A 153 -4.64 -15.21 5.58
CA HIS A 153 -5.98 -15.77 5.41
C HIS A 153 -6.37 -16.07 3.95
N GLY A 154 -5.45 -15.89 3.00
CA GLY A 154 -5.74 -16.12 1.58
C GLY A 154 -6.49 -14.96 0.91
N ILE A 155 -7.11 -15.25 -0.22
CA ILE A 155 -7.85 -14.27 -1.03
C ILE A 155 -9.24 -14.80 -1.33
N ALA A 156 -10.27 -14.01 -1.08
CA ALA A 156 -11.66 -14.35 -1.37
C ALA A 156 -12.28 -13.33 -2.33
N SER A 157 -13.19 -13.82 -3.18
CA SER A 157 -14.06 -12.98 -4.01
C SER A 157 -15.51 -13.26 -3.66
N GLN A 158 -16.23 -12.21 -3.30
CA GLN A 158 -17.63 -12.31 -2.87
C GLN A 158 -18.50 -11.34 -3.67
N PRO A 159 -18.95 -11.70 -4.89
CA PRO A 159 -19.85 -10.86 -5.68
C PRO A 159 -21.25 -10.78 -5.05
N ILE A 160 -21.85 -9.61 -5.15
CA ILE A 160 -23.21 -9.34 -4.66
C ILE A 160 -24.17 -9.46 -5.83
N PHE A 161 -25.33 -10.11 -5.61
CA PHE A 161 -26.38 -10.30 -6.60
C PHE A 161 -27.62 -9.50 -6.21
N PHE A 162 -28.13 -8.69 -7.13
CA PHE A 162 -29.24 -7.76 -6.92
C PHE A 162 -30.55 -8.23 -7.52
N THR A 163 -30.59 -9.39 -8.18
CA THR A 163 -31.73 -9.88 -8.95
C THR A 163 -33.04 -9.93 -8.13
N ASP A 164 -32.97 -10.43 -6.89
CA ASP A 164 -34.16 -10.53 -6.06
C ASP A 164 -34.62 -9.17 -5.51
N LEU A 165 -33.68 -8.26 -5.24
CA LEU A 165 -33.99 -6.89 -4.88
C LEU A 165 -34.70 -6.17 -6.05
N LEU A 166 -34.18 -6.29 -7.27
CA LEU A 166 -34.74 -5.69 -8.47
C LEU A 166 -36.14 -6.19 -8.74
N LYS A 167 -36.39 -7.50 -8.58
CA LYS A 167 -37.75 -8.08 -8.69
C LYS A 167 -38.70 -7.47 -7.68
N LYS A 168 -38.29 -7.31 -6.41
CA LYS A 168 -39.14 -6.74 -5.35
C LYS A 168 -39.55 -5.29 -5.62
N VAL A 169 -38.67 -4.50 -6.22
CA VAL A 169 -38.95 -3.10 -6.59
C VAL A 169 -39.57 -2.96 -8.00
N GLY A 170 -39.90 -4.08 -8.69
CA GLY A 170 -40.53 -4.06 -9.99
C GLY A 170 -39.62 -3.70 -11.17
N VAL A 171 -38.31 -3.74 -10.99
CA VAL A 171 -37.33 -3.43 -12.04
C VAL A 171 -36.98 -4.69 -12.81
N LYS A 172 -37.14 -4.66 -14.14
CA LYS A 172 -36.68 -5.70 -15.07
C LYS A 172 -35.43 -5.25 -15.78
N MET A 173 -34.34 -5.99 -15.60
CA MET A 173 -33.08 -5.76 -16.34
C MET A 173 -33.17 -6.46 -17.70
N GLN A 174 -32.88 -5.71 -18.76
CA GLN A 174 -32.73 -6.26 -20.12
C GLN A 174 -31.26 -6.27 -20.47
N VAL A 175 -30.69 -7.45 -20.71
CA VAL A 175 -29.27 -7.66 -20.92
C VAL A 175 -29.02 -8.21 -22.32
N PHE A 176 -28.08 -7.60 -23.01
CA PHE A 176 -27.55 -8.09 -24.28
C PHE A 176 -26.08 -8.50 -24.03
N LYS A 177 -25.81 -9.79 -24.04
CA LYS A 177 -24.42 -10.31 -23.87
C LYS A 177 -24.13 -11.33 -24.96
N VAL A 178 -22.89 -11.36 -25.43
CA VAL A 178 -22.39 -12.37 -26.36
C VAL A 178 -21.16 -13.04 -25.74
N GLY A 179 -21.24 -14.36 -25.64
CA GLY A 179 -20.16 -15.20 -25.09
C GLY A 179 -20.38 -15.67 -23.66
N THR A 180 -19.81 -16.84 -23.36
CA THR A 180 -20.01 -17.58 -22.10
C THR A 180 -19.41 -16.85 -20.89
N TYR A 181 -18.23 -16.26 -21.07
CA TYR A 181 -17.45 -15.61 -19.98
C TYR A 181 -17.76 -14.12 -19.80
N LYS A 182 -18.92 -13.63 -20.28
CA LYS A 182 -19.37 -12.24 -20.06
C LYS A 182 -20.21 -12.13 -18.80
N SER A 183 -19.55 -12.25 -17.65
CA SER A 183 -20.20 -12.39 -16.33
C SER A 183 -20.58 -11.07 -15.64
N ALA A 184 -20.11 -9.91 -16.15
CA ALA A 184 -20.35 -8.60 -15.53
C ALA A 184 -21.84 -8.25 -15.32
N VAL A 185 -22.75 -8.86 -16.06
CA VAL A 185 -24.19 -8.64 -15.96
C VAL A 185 -24.91 -9.64 -15.04
N GLU A 186 -24.25 -10.71 -14.63
CA GLU A 186 -24.84 -11.76 -13.78
C GLU A 186 -25.40 -11.23 -12.45
N PRO A 187 -24.79 -10.26 -11.77
CA PRO A 187 -25.34 -9.66 -10.56
C PRO A 187 -26.75 -9.11 -10.69
N PHE A 188 -27.18 -8.78 -11.91
CA PHE A 188 -28.48 -8.18 -12.18
C PHE A 188 -29.54 -9.17 -12.71
N ILE A 189 -29.13 -10.37 -13.14
CA ILE A 189 -30.01 -11.36 -13.79
C ILE A 189 -29.98 -12.76 -13.16
N LEU A 190 -28.97 -13.06 -12.36
CA LEU A 190 -28.81 -14.32 -11.63
C LEU A 190 -28.83 -14.09 -10.12
N THR A 191 -29.07 -15.16 -9.36
CA THR A 191 -29.02 -15.14 -7.88
C THR A 191 -27.70 -15.68 -7.32
N GLY A 192 -26.79 -16.11 -8.19
CA GLY A 192 -25.46 -16.62 -7.86
C GLY A 192 -24.58 -16.69 -9.10
N MET A 193 -23.31 -16.96 -8.94
CA MET A 193 -22.36 -17.11 -10.05
C MET A 193 -22.73 -18.30 -10.93
N SER A 194 -22.67 -18.10 -12.26
CA SER A 194 -22.63 -19.23 -13.21
C SER A 194 -21.33 -20.03 -13.05
N ASP A 195 -21.31 -21.28 -13.54
CA ASP A 195 -20.12 -22.12 -13.51
C ASP A 195 -18.95 -21.47 -14.27
N ALA A 196 -19.20 -20.86 -15.42
CA ALA A 196 -18.21 -20.14 -16.20
C ALA A 196 -17.63 -18.92 -15.45
N ASN A 197 -18.48 -18.17 -14.73
CA ASN A 197 -18.01 -17.06 -13.90
C ASN A 197 -17.18 -17.57 -12.71
N ARG A 198 -17.63 -18.64 -12.07
CA ARG A 198 -16.90 -19.27 -10.95
C ARG A 198 -15.53 -19.76 -11.41
N GLU A 199 -15.44 -20.42 -12.55
CA GLU A 199 -14.19 -20.87 -13.15
C GLU A 199 -13.24 -19.68 -13.38
N GLN A 200 -13.72 -18.62 -14.00
CA GLN A 200 -12.93 -17.42 -14.31
C GLN A 200 -12.41 -16.71 -13.06
N VAL A 201 -13.31 -16.51 -12.07
CA VAL A 201 -12.94 -15.84 -10.81
C VAL A 201 -11.97 -16.72 -10.01
N SER A 202 -12.21 -18.04 -9.96
CA SER A 202 -11.32 -18.97 -9.25
C SER A 202 -9.93 -19.03 -9.87
N ALA A 203 -9.83 -19.01 -11.20
CA ALA A 203 -8.54 -18.96 -11.90
C ALA A 203 -7.80 -17.66 -11.57
N PHE A 204 -8.48 -16.52 -11.67
CA PHE A 204 -7.88 -15.21 -11.39
C PHE A 204 -7.38 -15.08 -9.95
N VAL A 205 -8.25 -15.41 -8.97
CA VAL A 205 -7.92 -15.33 -7.54
C VAL A 205 -6.83 -16.35 -7.18
N GLY A 206 -6.94 -17.56 -7.74
CA GLY A 206 -5.98 -18.65 -7.53
C GLY A 206 -4.59 -18.31 -8.06
N ASP A 207 -4.48 -17.65 -9.23
CA ASP A 207 -3.20 -17.24 -9.79
C ASP A 207 -2.53 -16.15 -8.93
N ILE A 208 -3.30 -15.18 -8.41
CA ILE A 208 -2.77 -14.17 -7.49
C ILE A 208 -2.25 -14.87 -6.22
N TRP A 209 -3.05 -15.74 -5.62
CA TRP A 209 -2.67 -16.46 -4.39
C TRP A 209 -1.42 -17.31 -4.59
N LYS A 210 -1.36 -18.05 -5.69
CA LYS A 210 -0.19 -18.85 -6.05
C LYS A 210 1.08 -18.01 -6.16
N ASN A 211 0.99 -16.83 -6.77
CA ASN A 211 2.14 -15.92 -6.87
C ASN A 211 2.57 -15.39 -5.50
N VAL A 212 1.61 -15.00 -4.64
CA VAL A 212 1.90 -14.59 -3.26
C VAL A 212 2.60 -15.70 -2.48
N CYS A 213 2.08 -16.92 -2.53
CA CYS A 213 2.70 -18.06 -1.85
C CYS A 213 4.11 -18.37 -2.39
N ASN A 214 4.30 -18.36 -3.71
CA ASN A 214 5.61 -18.59 -4.32
C ASN A 214 6.65 -17.56 -3.86
N ASP A 215 6.27 -16.30 -3.85
CA ASP A 215 7.13 -15.19 -3.46
C ASP A 215 7.53 -15.26 -1.98
N VAL A 216 6.55 -15.55 -1.11
CA VAL A 216 6.81 -15.69 0.33
C VAL A 216 7.62 -16.95 0.62
N ALA A 217 7.28 -18.09 0.01
CA ALA A 217 8.02 -19.35 0.13
C ALA A 217 9.50 -19.17 -0.22
N ALA A 218 9.79 -18.50 -1.35
CA ALA A 218 11.15 -18.24 -1.79
C ALA A 218 11.93 -17.36 -0.80
N SER A 219 11.28 -16.33 -0.24
CA SER A 219 11.93 -15.37 0.65
C SER A 219 12.10 -15.89 2.07
N ARG A 220 11.11 -16.63 2.61
CA ARG A 220 11.09 -17.09 4.00
C ARG A 220 11.44 -18.56 4.17
N LYS A 221 11.67 -19.30 3.07
CA LYS A 221 11.98 -20.74 3.05
C LYS A 221 10.89 -21.60 3.72
N ILE A 222 9.64 -21.19 3.57
CA ILE A 222 8.45 -21.91 4.04
C ILE A 222 7.87 -22.66 2.84
N SER A 223 7.37 -23.89 3.04
CA SER A 223 6.72 -24.63 1.96
C SER A 223 5.38 -23.99 1.56
N ILE A 224 5.02 -24.09 0.28
CA ILE A 224 3.73 -23.61 -0.22
C ILE A 224 2.57 -24.32 0.49
N ASP A 225 2.72 -25.63 0.77
CA ASP A 225 1.71 -26.41 1.48
C ASP A 225 1.50 -25.88 2.91
N SER A 226 2.58 -25.49 3.61
CA SER A 226 2.48 -24.85 4.92
C SER A 226 1.78 -23.51 4.85
N LEU A 227 2.09 -22.68 3.84
CA LEU A 227 1.44 -21.38 3.65
C LEU A 227 -0.07 -21.54 3.37
N ASN A 228 -0.47 -22.53 2.58
CA ASN A 228 -1.87 -22.86 2.36
C ASN A 228 -2.54 -23.36 3.65
N ALA A 229 -1.91 -24.28 4.37
CA ALA A 229 -2.44 -24.78 5.62
C ALA A 229 -2.63 -23.67 6.67
N TYR A 230 -1.71 -22.72 6.75
CA TYR A 230 -1.85 -21.56 7.62
C TYR A 230 -3.03 -20.67 7.22
N ALA A 231 -3.25 -20.45 5.93
CA ALA A 231 -4.38 -19.66 5.44
C ALA A 231 -5.72 -20.36 5.71
N ASP A 232 -5.80 -21.67 5.46
CA ASP A 232 -7.02 -22.48 5.63
C ASP A 232 -7.42 -22.58 7.11
N ASN A 233 -6.45 -22.63 8.01
CA ASN A 233 -6.68 -22.76 9.46
C ASN A 233 -6.80 -21.40 10.17
N TYR A 234 -6.76 -20.28 9.46
CA TYR A 234 -6.69 -18.94 10.07
C TYR A 234 -5.63 -18.87 11.17
N THR A 235 -4.47 -19.46 10.90
CA THR A 235 -3.41 -19.53 11.90
C THR A 235 -2.87 -18.12 12.13
N THR A 236 -3.38 -17.46 13.16
CA THR A 236 -2.74 -16.27 13.72
C THR A 236 -1.47 -16.76 14.38
N PHE A 237 -0.33 -16.30 13.92
CA PHE A 237 0.96 -16.72 14.49
C PHE A 237 1.09 -16.13 15.91
N ALA A 238 0.54 -16.84 16.88
CA ALA A 238 0.67 -16.50 18.30
C ALA A 238 2.08 -16.83 18.86
N GLU A 239 2.88 -17.59 18.10
CA GLU A 239 4.26 -17.92 18.43
C GLU A 239 5.20 -17.51 17.27
N PRO A 240 5.57 -16.21 17.18
CA PRO A 240 6.38 -15.70 16.07
C PRO A 240 7.76 -16.35 15.96
N GLN A 241 8.26 -16.95 17.01
CA GLN A 241 9.61 -17.54 17.07
C GLN A 241 9.82 -18.76 16.16
N GLN A 242 8.75 -19.41 15.70
CA GLN A 242 8.87 -20.59 14.82
C GLN A 242 8.82 -20.22 13.33
N TYR A 243 8.40 -19.01 12.96
CA TYR A 243 8.03 -18.69 11.57
C TYR A 243 8.69 -17.43 11.01
N VAL A 244 9.60 -16.80 11.77
CA VAL A 244 10.30 -15.56 11.38
C VAL A 244 11.76 -15.83 11.00
#